data_32dd7bfdf0fdac256dbc22ed1fc674f8
#
_entry.id   32dd7bfdf0fdac256dbc22ed1fc674f8
#
_cell.length_a   1.000
_cell.length_b   1.000
_cell.length_c   1.000
_cell.angle_alpha   90.00
_cell.angle_beta   90.00
_cell.angle_gamma   90.00
#
_symmetry.space_group_name_H-M   'P 1'
#
loop_
_entity.id
_entity.type
_entity.pdbx_description
1 polymer ?
#
loop_
_entity_poly.entity_id
_entity_poly.type
_entity_poly.pdbx_seq_one_letter_code
_entity_poly.pdbx_strand_id
1 'polypeptide(L)'
;MQPQNPRFAYGTTDLPLEDQSSGLITGQTTRFLEQHKDEPFALWVSFPDPHEPWMVAEKYAAMFPPDKIELPPWREGEFDDERAPERNRVLYKMLGIAEESS
;
A
#
# COMPACT_ATOMS: atom_id res chain seq x y z
N MET A 1 10.05 14.44 -1.74
CA MET A 1 8.73 15.09 -1.80
C MET A 1 8.01 14.79 -0.49
N GLN A 2 7.63 15.81 0.25
CA GLN A 2 6.84 15.60 1.48
C GLN A 2 5.42 15.21 1.10
N PRO A 3 4.80 14.20 1.75
CA PRO A 3 3.43 13.86 1.48
C PRO A 3 2.52 15.04 1.83
N GLN A 4 1.67 15.44 0.90
CA GLN A 4 0.74 16.55 1.10
C GLN A 4 -0.34 16.24 2.14
N ASN A 5 -0.53 14.96 2.46
CA ASN A 5 -1.47 14.52 3.47
C ASN A 5 -0.80 13.48 4.37
N PRO A 6 -0.67 13.73 5.70
CA PRO A 6 -0.02 12.81 6.62
C PRO A 6 -0.73 11.45 6.76
N ARG A 7 -1.98 11.33 6.29
CA ARG A 7 -2.70 10.05 6.27
C ARG A 7 -2.23 9.10 5.17
N PHE A 8 -1.55 9.62 4.14
CA PHE A 8 -1.10 8.85 2.99
C PHE A 8 0.42 8.98 2.84
N ALA A 9 1.13 8.72 3.93
CA ALA A 9 2.59 8.70 3.89
C ALA A 9 3.08 7.57 2.98
N TYR A 10 4.01 7.90 2.10
CA TYR A 10 4.67 6.94 1.22
C TYR A 10 6.14 7.30 1.07
N GLY A 11 6.94 6.32 0.75
CA GLY A 11 8.37 6.52 0.56
C GLY A 11 9.11 5.21 0.45
N THR A 12 10.43 5.32 0.47
CA THR A 12 11.31 4.17 0.53
C THR A 12 12.01 4.09 1.88
N THR A 13 12.44 2.89 2.23
CA THR A 13 13.17 2.62 3.46
C THR A 13 14.41 1.78 3.16
N ASP A 14 15.47 2.03 3.90
CA ASP A 14 16.70 1.23 3.92
C ASP A 14 16.70 0.18 5.04
N LEU A 15 15.60 0.09 5.81
CA LEU A 15 15.43 -0.93 6.83
C LEU A 15 15.57 -2.33 6.20
N PRO A 16 16.37 -3.25 6.76
CA PRO A 16 16.49 -4.61 6.27
C PRO A 16 15.12 -5.28 6.13
N LEU A 17 14.95 -6.12 5.12
CA LEU A 17 13.66 -6.77 4.84
C LEU A 17 13.17 -7.60 6.02
N GLU A 18 14.08 -8.26 6.71
CA GLU A 18 13.79 -9.06 7.91
C GLU A 18 13.24 -8.23 9.08
N ASP A 19 13.51 -6.93 9.10
CA ASP A 19 13.07 -5.99 10.15
C ASP A 19 11.80 -5.23 9.76
N GLN A 20 11.36 -5.35 8.51
CA GLN A 20 10.08 -4.79 8.06
C GLN A 20 8.93 -5.72 8.49
N SER A 21 7.70 -5.17 8.62
CA SER A 21 6.55 -5.93 9.11
C SER A 21 6.30 -7.23 8.36
N SER A 22 6.34 -7.21 7.04
CA SER A 22 6.17 -8.43 6.22
C SER A 22 7.32 -9.42 6.41
N GLY A 23 8.56 -8.95 6.57
CA GLY A 23 9.72 -9.78 6.86
C GLY A 23 9.64 -10.44 8.24
N LEU A 24 9.23 -9.69 9.26
CA LEU A 24 9.02 -10.22 10.62
C LEU A 24 7.95 -11.31 10.64
N ILE A 25 6.81 -11.07 10.00
CA ILE A 25 5.72 -12.05 9.90
C ILE A 25 6.19 -13.30 9.14
N THR A 26 6.90 -13.13 8.04
CA THR A 26 7.46 -14.24 7.27
C THR A 26 8.43 -15.07 8.11
N GLY A 27 9.34 -14.41 8.83
CA GLY A 27 10.31 -15.08 9.70
C GLY A 27 9.63 -15.89 10.81
N GLN A 28 8.64 -15.31 11.48
CA GLN A 28 7.86 -15.99 12.52
C GLN A 28 7.07 -17.18 11.94
N THR A 29 6.45 -16.99 10.79
CA THR A 29 5.69 -18.04 10.08
C THR A 29 6.59 -19.23 9.72
N THR A 30 7.74 -18.94 9.10
CA THR A 30 8.71 -19.96 8.71
C THR A 30 9.20 -20.75 9.92
N ARG A 31 9.52 -20.06 11.01
CA ARG A 31 9.95 -20.70 12.27
C ARG A 31 8.87 -21.61 12.84
N PHE A 32 7.62 -21.14 12.85
CA PHE A 32 6.48 -21.96 13.29
C PHE A 32 6.34 -23.23 12.44
N LEU A 33 6.38 -23.09 11.13
CA LEU A 33 6.28 -24.23 10.20
C LEU A 33 7.40 -25.25 10.40
N GLU A 34 8.63 -24.80 10.59
CA GLU A 34 9.78 -25.68 10.85
C GLU A 34 9.64 -26.45 12.18
N GLN A 35 9.11 -25.80 13.22
CA GLN A 35 8.91 -26.40 14.53
C GLN A 35 7.75 -27.38 14.61
N HIS A 36 6.70 -27.19 13.78
CA HIS A 36 5.44 -27.91 13.88
C HIS A 36 5.09 -28.76 12.65
N LYS A 37 5.99 -28.86 11.66
CA LYS A 37 5.73 -29.55 10.39
C LYS A 37 5.34 -31.02 10.52
N ASP A 38 5.73 -31.67 11.61
CA ASP A 38 5.49 -33.09 11.83
C ASP A 38 4.25 -33.37 12.69
N GLU A 39 3.43 -32.38 12.99
CA GLU A 39 2.20 -32.48 13.75
C GLU A 39 1.05 -31.76 13.08
N PRO A 40 -0.22 -32.15 13.32
CA PRO A 40 -1.35 -31.40 12.80
C PRO A 40 -1.40 -29.98 13.40
N PHE A 41 -1.60 -28.97 12.54
CA PHE A 41 -1.79 -27.59 12.99
C PHE A 41 -2.72 -26.83 12.05
N ALA A 42 -3.22 -25.69 12.53
CA ALA A 42 -3.86 -24.67 11.73
C ALA A 42 -3.16 -23.34 12.01
N LEU A 43 -2.84 -22.61 10.98
CA LEU A 43 -2.12 -21.34 11.07
C LEU A 43 -2.82 -20.27 10.23
N TRP A 44 -3.10 -19.13 10.83
CA TRP A 44 -3.55 -17.95 10.13
C TRP A 44 -2.38 -16.96 10.03
N VAL A 45 -1.98 -16.61 8.81
CA VAL A 45 -0.94 -15.64 8.53
C VAL A 45 -1.59 -14.41 7.86
N SER A 46 -1.37 -13.25 8.44
CA SER A 46 -1.94 -12.00 7.93
C SER A 46 -0.83 -10.96 7.76
N PHE A 47 -0.81 -10.30 6.61
CA PHE A 47 0.11 -9.23 6.30
C PHE A 47 -0.66 -7.91 6.22
N PRO A 48 -0.17 -6.82 6.87
CA PRO A 48 -0.79 -5.50 6.74
C PRO A 48 -0.60 -4.88 5.35
N ASP A 49 0.49 -5.21 4.66
CA ASP A 49 0.74 -4.71 3.31
C ASP A 49 -0.30 -5.24 2.31
N PRO A 50 -0.74 -4.44 1.35
CA PRO A 50 -0.32 -3.08 1.00
C PRO A 50 -1.15 -1.95 1.64
N HIS A 51 -1.47 -2.05 2.92
CA HIS A 51 -2.14 -0.97 3.65
C HIS A 51 -1.19 0.21 3.88
N GLU A 52 -1.69 1.44 3.91
CA GLU A 52 -0.91 2.63 4.24
C GLU A 52 -0.37 2.58 5.69
N PRO A 53 0.75 3.23 5.99
CA PRO A 53 1.66 3.98 5.11
C PRO A 53 2.46 3.07 4.16
N TRP A 54 2.66 3.54 2.93
CA TRP A 54 3.40 2.78 1.92
C TRP A 54 4.89 3.04 2.01
N MET A 55 5.57 2.25 2.80
CA MET A 55 7.03 2.28 2.95
C MET A 55 7.63 1.01 2.34
N VAL A 56 8.34 1.16 1.26
CA VAL A 56 8.87 0.04 0.48
C VAL A 56 10.40 0.06 0.42
N ALA A 57 11.03 -1.12 0.42
CA ALA A 57 12.47 -1.21 0.21
C ALA A 57 12.87 -0.62 -1.15
N GLU A 58 13.97 0.15 -1.18
CA GLU A 58 14.43 0.85 -2.39
C GLU A 58 14.56 -0.09 -3.61
N LYS A 59 15.03 -1.32 -3.41
CA LYS A 59 15.16 -2.29 -4.49
C LYS A 59 13.84 -2.64 -5.17
N TYR A 60 12.73 -2.65 -4.44
CA TYR A 60 11.42 -2.90 -5.00
C TYR A 60 10.82 -1.65 -5.65
N ALA A 61 11.03 -0.48 -5.04
CA ALA A 61 10.62 0.79 -5.64
C ALA A 61 11.29 1.01 -7.01
N ALA A 62 12.57 0.67 -7.13
CA ALA A 62 13.32 0.79 -8.37
C ALA A 62 12.80 -0.09 -9.52
N MET A 63 12.07 -1.16 -9.20
CA MET A 63 11.44 -2.03 -10.21
C MET A 63 10.24 -1.37 -10.90
N PHE A 64 9.63 -0.37 -10.27
CA PHE A 64 8.42 0.31 -10.75
C PHE A 64 8.63 1.83 -10.75
N PRO A 65 9.52 2.36 -11.60
CA PRO A 65 9.74 3.80 -11.67
C PRO A 65 8.47 4.53 -12.14
N PRO A 66 8.08 5.63 -11.48
CA PRO A 66 6.81 6.33 -11.75
C PRO A 66 6.60 6.75 -13.21
N ASP A 67 7.67 7.11 -13.90
CA ASP A 67 7.65 7.54 -15.31
C ASP A 67 7.32 6.41 -16.30
N LYS A 68 7.41 5.14 -15.85
CA LYS A 68 7.09 3.95 -16.65
C LYS A 68 5.75 3.33 -16.29
N ILE A 69 5.03 3.87 -15.33
CA ILE A 69 3.71 3.39 -14.93
C ILE A 69 2.68 3.97 -15.89
N GLU A 70 2.00 3.10 -16.61
CA GLU A 70 0.88 3.49 -17.45
C GLU A 70 -0.35 3.72 -16.55
N LEU A 71 -0.86 4.94 -16.58
CA LEU A 71 -2.06 5.30 -15.82
C LEU A 71 -3.30 4.73 -16.53
N PRO A 72 -4.30 4.24 -15.76
CA PRO A 72 -5.56 3.84 -16.33
C PRO A 72 -6.27 5.05 -16.99
N PRO A 73 -7.10 4.83 -18.00
CA PRO A 73 -7.86 5.92 -18.59
C PRO A 73 -8.80 6.52 -17.55
N TRP A 74 -8.83 7.84 -17.50
CA TRP A 74 -9.76 8.57 -16.64
C TRP A 74 -10.41 9.70 -17.43
N ARG A 75 -11.51 10.21 -16.92
CA ARG A 75 -12.29 11.27 -17.53
C ARG A 75 -12.36 12.45 -16.56
N GLU A 76 -12.16 13.66 -17.07
CA GLU A 76 -12.35 14.86 -16.27
C GLU A 76 -13.76 14.89 -15.67
N GLY A 77 -13.85 15.23 -14.39
CA GLY A 77 -15.12 15.28 -13.66
C GLY A 77 -15.74 13.93 -13.31
N GLU A 78 -15.04 12.80 -13.53
CA GLU A 78 -15.64 11.47 -13.25
C GLU A 78 -16.01 11.25 -11.78
N PHE A 79 -15.33 11.94 -10.86
CA PHE A 79 -15.62 11.88 -9.42
C PHE A 79 -16.66 12.90 -8.97
N ASP A 80 -16.99 13.89 -9.80
CA ASP A 80 -18.05 14.88 -9.54
C ASP A 80 -19.41 14.40 -10.08
N ASP A 81 -19.41 13.34 -10.88
CA ASP A 81 -20.62 12.75 -11.43
C ASP A 81 -21.47 12.13 -10.30
N GLU A 82 -22.76 12.42 -10.31
CA GLU A 82 -23.73 11.85 -9.33
C GLU A 82 -23.74 10.31 -9.35
N ARG A 83 -23.30 9.71 -10.46
CA ARG A 83 -23.15 8.26 -10.60
C ARG A 83 -21.91 7.71 -9.92
N ALA A 84 -20.97 8.56 -9.54
CA ALA A 84 -19.81 8.12 -8.77
C ALA A 84 -20.23 7.68 -7.37
N PRO A 85 -19.73 6.54 -6.85
CA PRO A 85 -20.02 6.12 -5.50
C PRO A 85 -19.69 7.22 -4.48
N GLU A 86 -20.58 7.47 -3.55
CA GLU A 86 -20.41 8.53 -2.53
C GLU A 86 -19.06 8.42 -1.80
N ARG A 87 -18.64 7.18 -1.50
CA ARG A 87 -17.34 6.93 -0.88
C ARG A 87 -16.18 7.52 -1.69
N ASN A 88 -16.20 7.38 -3.00
CA ASN A 88 -15.16 7.89 -3.88
C ASN A 88 -15.17 9.42 -3.90
N ARG A 89 -16.34 10.04 -3.94
CA ARG A 89 -16.49 11.50 -3.88
C ARG A 89 -15.96 12.07 -2.57
N VAL A 90 -16.28 11.41 -1.44
CA VAL A 90 -15.81 11.80 -0.11
C VAL A 90 -14.28 11.66 -0.02
N LEU A 91 -13.74 10.53 -0.48
CA LEU A 91 -12.30 10.28 -0.49
C LEU A 91 -11.55 11.33 -1.32
N TYR A 92 -12.08 11.67 -2.48
CA TYR A 92 -11.51 12.66 -3.38
C TYR A 92 -11.43 14.06 -2.75
N LYS A 93 -12.51 14.46 -2.07
CA LYS A 93 -12.54 15.70 -1.29
C LYS A 93 -11.56 15.68 -0.12
N MET A 94 -11.44 14.55 0.58
CA MET A 94 -10.50 14.39 1.69
C MET A 94 -9.04 14.48 1.24
N LEU A 95 -8.75 14.09 0.01
CA LEU A 95 -7.41 14.14 -0.58
C LEU A 95 -7.06 15.54 -1.13
N GLY A 96 -8.02 16.47 -1.17
CA GLY A 96 -7.81 17.81 -1.74
C GLY A 96 -7.62 17.84 -3.25
N ILE A 97 -7.92 16.73 -3.94
CA ILE A 97 -7.70 16.60 -5.39
C ILE A 97 -8.81 17.33 -6.16
N ALA A 98 -9.98 17.53 -5.55
CA ALA A 98 -11.13 18.17 -6.18
C ALA A 98 -10.99 19.70 -6.32
N GLU A 99 -10.02 20.34 -5.65
CA GLU A 99 -9.83 21.79 -5.68
C GLU A 99 -8.92 22.27 -6.82
N GLU A 100 -8.15 21.37 -7.45
CA GLU A 100 -7.25 21.74 -8.55
C GLU A 100 -7.90 21.74 -9.95
N SER A 101 -9.14 21.27 -10.06
CA SER A 101 -9.89 21.17 -11.33
C SER A 101 -10.95 22.26 -11.52
N SER A 102 -10.94 23.29 -10.69
CA SER A 102 -11.83 24.45 -10.82
C SER A 102 -11.12 25.68 -11.42
#